data_f2e6e142b5d8f8d89aa9b98023b09640
#
_entry.id   f2e6e142b5d8f8d89aa9b98023b09640
#
_cell.length_a   1.000
_cell.length_b   1.000
_cell.length_c   1.000
_cell.angle_alpha   90.00
_cell.angle_beta   90.00
_cell.angle_gamma   90.00
#
_symmetry.space_group_name_H-M   'P 1'
#
loop_
_entity.id
_entity.type
_entity.pdbx_description
1 polymer ?
#
loop_
_entity_poly.entity_id
_entity_poly.type
_entity_poly.pdbx_seq_one_letter_code
_entity_poly.pdbx_strand_id
1 'polypeptide(L)'
;MNTRRASQCLRPPTQINDHAACRKPCKRRRGPPTLSQGLEPCARKRPWSSAVPAPAATEEESVDYFDGLPDDIVVSVLSELSSSADRPSDLISALLTCKRFHVLGHRPLVLSKAGASCIAVRAKSWCDSAHRFLKRCVDCGNLEASYVLGMIRFYALENRGSGAALMARAAIGSHAAALYSLAIIQFNGSGGSKTDKDLRAGAALCARAAFLGHVDALREIGHCLQDGYGVRRNVTEGRRFLIQANARELAAAVSSWPAWQEQRRQATAAAGITSPGCCPLLSDYGWSLPAPEPHPANQFLAEWFGARAGAAGEGLRLCSHRGCGRPETRRHEFRRCSVCGLVNYCSRACQALDWKLSHKAKCNPTDGWAAVEGGAATH
;
A
#
# COMPACT_ATOMS: atom_id res chain seq x y z
N MET A 1 -17.54 28.49 -43.41
CA MET A 1 -18.35 27.56 -44.23
C MET A 1 -17.72 26.20 -44.21
N ASN A 2 -18.54 25.19 -43.93
CA ASN A 2 -18.30 23.75 -43.94
C ASN A 2 -17.49 23.12 -42.81
N THR A 3 -18.23 22.84 -41.77
CA THR A 3 -18.04 21.75 -40.79
C THR A 3 -18.26 20.39 -41.46
N ARG A 4 -17.33 19.45 -41.28
CA ARG A 4 -17.64 18.02 -41.44
C ARG A 4 -17.32 17.27 -40.16
N ARG A 5 -18.40 16.82 -39.50
CA ARG A 5 -18.43 15.82 -38.46
C ARG A 5 -17.88 14.49 -38.99
N ALA A 6 -17.01 13.83 -38.21
CA ALA A 6 -16.78 12.40 -38.33
C ALA A 6 -17.18 11.77 -37.00
N SER A 7 -18.40 11.23 -36.98
CA SER A 7 -18.84 10.25 -36.01
C SER A 7 -18.17 8.92 -36.35
N GLN A 8 -17.32 8.40 -35.46
CA GLN A 8 -16.89 7.00 -35.52
C GLN A 8 -17.53 6.24 -34.38
N CYS A 9 -18.36 5.29 -34.78
CA CYS A 9 -19.05 4.31 -33.95
C CYS A 9 -18.05 3.49 -33.13
N LEU A 10 -18.21 3.52 -31.83
CA LEU A 10 -17.60 2.54 -30.90
C LEU A 10 -18.39 1.23 -31.01
N ARG A 11 -17.76 0.18 -31.51
CA ARG A 11 -18.22 -1.19 -31.40
C ARG A 11 -17.88 -1.72 -29.99
N PRO A 12 -18.76 -2.49 -29.33
CA PRO A 12 -18.45 -3.13 -28.07
C PRO A 12 -17.47 -4.31 -28.27
N PRO A 13 -16.55 -4.55 -27.33
CA PRO A 13 -15.66 -5.70 -27.42
C PRO A 13 -16.41 -6.99 -27.10
N THR A 14 -16.22 -7.98 -27.97
CA THR A 14 -16.63 -9.38 -27.86
C THR A 14 -16.15 -10.01 -26.56
N GLN A 15 -17.06 -10.77 -25.95
CA GLN A 15 -16.80 -11.66 -24.82
C GLN A 15 -15.73 -12.69 -25.21
N ILE A 16 -14.67 -12.75 -24.42
CA ILE A 16 -13.70 -13.85 -24.44
C ILE A 16 -14.06 -14.79 -23.29
N ASN A 17 -14.44 -16.01 -23.65
CA ASN A 17 -14.69 -17.11 -22.74
C ASN A 17 -13.38 -17.56 -22.09
N ASP A 18 -13.26 -17.39 -20.78
CA ASP A 18 -12.25 -18.05 -19.96
C ASP A 18 -12.76 -19.42 -19.50
N HIS A 19 -12.49 -20.44 -20.30
CA HIS A 19 -12.49 -21.83 -19.86
C HIS A 19 -11.09 -22.42 -20.06
N ALA A 20 -10.30 -22.42 -19.01
CA ALA A 20 -9.19 -23.34 -18.86
C ALA A 20 -9.11 -23.80 -17.40
N ALA A 21 -9.79 -24.91 -17.16
CA ALA A 21 -9.74 -25.68 -15.93
C ALA A 21 -8.37 -26.35 -15.78
N CYS A 22 -7.61 -26.05 -14.73
CA CYS A 22 -6.51 -26.87 -14.28
C CYS A 22 -6.95 -27.65 -13.04
N ARG A 23 -7.55 -28.81 -13.27
CA ARG A 23 -7.80 -29.85 -12.25
C ARG A 23 -6.54 -30.72 -12.14
N LYS A 24 -5.85 -30.69 -11.00
CA LYS A 24 -5.01 -31.80 -10.56
C LYS A 24 -5.38 -32.16 -9.13
N PRO A 25 -5.78 -33.44 -8.87
CA PRO A 25 -6.15 -33.88 -7.55
C PRO A 25 -4.92 -34.26 -6.74
N CYS A 26 -4.89 -33.79 -5.49
CA CYS A 26 -3.87 -34.18 -4.50
C CYS A 26 -4.16 -35.62 -4.05
N LYS A 27 -3.34 -36.58 -4.47
CA LYS A 27 -3.39 -37.98 -4.02
C LYS A 27 -2.83 -38.07 -2.60
N ARG A 28 -3.69 -38.36 -1.64
CA ARG A 28 -3.29 -38.87 -0.31
C ARG A 28 -2.69 -40.27 -0.49
N ARG A 29 -1.41 -40.45 -0.22
CA ARG A 29 -0.80 -41.75 -0.04
C ARG A 29 -1.19 -42.30 1.35
N ARG A 30 -1.93 -43.41 1.35
CA ARG A 30 -2.05 -44.32 2.50
C ARG A 30 -0.85 -45.25 2.45
N GLY A 31 -0.06 -45.33 3.52
CA GLY A 31 0.88 -46.38 3.77
C GLY A 31 0.20 -47.55 4.52
N PRO A 32 0.71 -48.81 4.36
CA PRO A 32 0.04 -49.99 4.87
C PRO A 32 0.32 -50.23 6.36
N PRO A 33 -0.52 -51.05 7.05
CA PRO A 33 -0.37 -51.34 8.45
C PRO A 33 0.63 -52.52 8.66
N THR A 34 1.54 -52.36 9.60
CA THR A 34 2.34 -53.49 10.13
C THR A 34 1.71 -54.02 11.41
N LEU A 35 1.41 -55.29 11.38
CA LEU A 35 1.07 -56.12 12.53
C LEU A 35 2.31 -56.45 13.36
N SER A 36 2.19 -56.42 14.69
CA SER A 36 2.75 -57.41 15.64
C SER A 36 2.17 -57.14 17.03
N GLN A 37 1.27 -57.99 17.49
CA GLN A 37 1.39 -59.07 18.50
C GLN A 37 1.93 -58.62 19.87
N GLY A 38 1.05 -58.73 20.92
CA GLY A 38 1.47 -59.37 22.10
C GLY A 38 0.98 -58.82 23.42
N LEU A 39 -0.01 -59.52 24.00
CA LEU A 39 -0.20 -59.81 25.44
C LEU A 39 -0.85 -58.77 26.36
N GLU A 40 -2.05 -59.11 26.73
CA GLU A 40 -2.85 -58.84 27.93
C GLU A 40 -2.16 -59.36 29.24
N PRO A 41 -2.75 -59.21 30.44
CA PRO A 41 -3.79 -58.36 31.01
C PRO A 41 -3.43 -57.78 32.40
N CYS A 42 -4.14 -56.82 32.91
CA CYS A 42 -4.59 -56.87 34.33
C CYS A 42 -5.65 -55.81 34.67
N ALA A 43 -6.82 -56.35 34.94
CA ALA A 43 -7.95 -55.60 35.49
C ALA A 43 -7.70 -55.29 36.97
N ARG A 44 -7.87 -54.07 37.42
CA ARG A 44 -8.27 -53.72 38.77
C ARG A 44 -9.42 -52.76 38.78
N LYS A 45 -10.60 -53.30 39.03
CA LYS A 45 -11.82 -52.54 39.39
C LYS A 45 -11.55 -51.85 40.73
N ARG A 46 -11.73 -50.54 40.77
CA ARG A 46 -11.89 -49.80 42.05
C ARG A 46 -13.37 -49.60 42.32
N PRO A 47 -13.80 -49.63 43.58
CA PRO A 47 -15.22 -49.59 43.94
C PRO A 47 -15.79 -48.17 43.82
N TRP A 48 -17.03 -48.13 43.44
CA TRP A 48 -17.88 -46.95 43.36
C TRP A 48 -18.09 -46.38 44.78
N SER A 49 -17.48 -45.23 45.06
CA SER A 49 -17.79 -44.41 46.22
C SER A 49 -18.97 -43.49 45.83
N SER A 50 -20.05 -43.63 46.59
CA SER A 50 -21.22 -42.75 46.45
C SER A 50 -20.81 -41.33 46.83
N ALA A 51 -20.65 -40.46 45.82
CA ALA A 51 -20.49 -39.04 46.02
C ALA A 51 -21.88 -38.38 46.13
N VAL A 52 -22.06 -37.66 47.22
CA VAL A 52 -23.16 -36.74 47.48
C VAL A 52 -23.28 -35.77 46.33
N PRO A 53 -24.51 -35.46 45.79
CA PRO A 53 -24.63 -34.46 44.73
C PRO A 53 -24.25 -33.10 45.30
N ALA A 54 -23.23 -32.50 44.68
CA ALA A 54 -22.89 -31.12 44.90
C ALA A 54 -24.08 -30.24 44.45
N PRO A 55 -24.37 -29.11 45.16
CA PRO A 55 -25.45 -28.19 44.74
C PRO A 55 -25.18 -27.74 43.33
N ALA A 56 -26.20 -27.77 42.48
CA ALA A 56 -26.19 -27.29 41.13
C ALA A 56 -25.61 -25.86 41.11
N ALA A 57 -24.45 -25.68 40.49
CA ALA A 57 -23.98 -24.37 40.12
C ALA A 57 -25.08 -23.78 39.24
N THR A 58 -25.67 -22.70 39.67
CA THR A 58 -26.53 -21.85 38.84
C THR A 58 -25.66 -21.48 37.65
N GLU A 59 -25.99 -22.03 36.47
CA GLU A 59 -25.49 -21.52 35.21
C GLU A 59 -25.90 -20.06 35.16
N GLU A 60 -24.97 -19.14 35.45
CA GLU A 60 -25.15 -17.74 35.11
C GLU A 60 -25.28 -17.75 33.57
N GLU A 61 -26.51 -17.62 33.08
CA GLU A 61 -26.78 -17.35 31.68
C GLU A 61 -25.97 -16.10 31.33
N SER A 62 -24.88 -16.30 30.61
CA SER A 62 -24.08 -15.19 30.07
C SER A 62 -24.97 -14.45 29.10
N VAL A 63 -25.59 -13.37 29.57
CA VAL A 63 -26.42 -12.50 28.77
C VAL A 63 -25.53 -11.94 27.64
N ASP A 64 -25.71 -12.41 26.42
CA ASP A 64 -25.05 -11.82 25.27
C ASP A 64 -25.71 -10.47 24.97
N TYR A 65 -25.05 -9.42 25.41
CA TYR A 65 -25.52 -8.04 25.20
C TYR A 65 -25.73 -7.68 23.73
N PHE A 66 -25.11 -8.38 22.81
CA PHE A 66 -25.27 -8.15 21.37
C PHE A 66 -26.53 -8.79 20.79
N ASP A 67 -27.07 -9.85 21.40
CA ASP A 67 -28.29 -10.51 20.90
C ASP A 67 -29.51 -9.60 20.96
N GLY A 68 -29.59 -8.73 21.97
CA GLY A 68 -30.66 -7.74 22.13
C GLY A 68 -30.52 -6.50 21.22
N LEU A 69 -29.39 -6.28 20.53
CA LEU A 69 -29.21 -5.10 19.70
C LEU A 69 -29.86 -5.28 18.32
N PRO A 70 -30.56 -4.25 17.80
CA PRO A 70 -31.02 -4.22 16.42
C PRO A 70 -29.85 -4.35 15.41
N ASP A 71 -30.11 -4.96 14.26
CA ASP A 71 -29.10 -5.20 13.22
C ASP A 71 -28.44 -3.92 12.67
N ASP A 72 -29.17 -2.82 12.61
CA ASP A 72 -28.68 -1.51 12.18
C ASP A 72 -27.65 -0.93 13.16
N ILE A 73 -27.83 -1.13 14.46
CA ILE A 73 -26.86 -0.75 15.49
C ILE A 73 -25.60 -1.60 15.37
N VAL A 74 -25.75 -2.92 15.21
CA VAL A 74 -24.59 -3.83 15.00
C VAL A 74 -23.83 -3.43 13.73
N VAL A 75 -24.52 -3.13 12.64
CA VAL A 75 -23.90 -2.64 11.39
C VAL A 75 -23.17 -1.33 11.61
N SER A 76 -23.72 -0.41 12.41
CA SER A 76 -23.05 0.85 12.74
C SER A 76 -21.77 0.62 13.52
N VAL A 77 -21.80 -0.25 14.53
CA VAL A 77 -20.59 -0.64 15.30
C VAL A 77 -19.54 -1.29 14.41
N LEU A 78 -19.93 -2.25 13.55
CA LEU A 78 -19.01 -2.90 12.61
C LEU A 78 -18.47 -1.92 11.56
N SER A 79 -19.25 -0.92 11.16
CA SER A 79 -18.80 0.13 10.25
C SER A 79 -17.74 1.02 10.90
N GLU A 80 -17.95 1.37 12.17
CA GLU A 80 -16.96 2.15 12.93
C GLU A 80 -15.69 1.33 13.17
N LEU A 81 -15.83 0.06 13.55
CA LEU A 81 -14.69 -0.85 13.66
C LEU A 81 -13.91 -0.94 12.34
N SER A 82 -14.60 -1.08 11.20
CA SER A 82 -13.93 -1.20 9.90
C SER A 82 -13.20 0.07 9.48
N SER A 83 -13.68 1.25 9.91
CA SER A 83 -13.05 2.54 9.60
C SER A 83 -11.83 2.84 10.47
N SER A 84 -11.88 2.42 11.75
CA SER A 84 -10.88 2.71 12.78
C SER A 84 -9.90 1.56 13.06
N ALA A 85 -10.10 0.38 12.47
CA ALA A 85 -9.24 -0.79 12.68
C ALA A 85 -7.78 -0.51 12.30
N ASP A 86 -6.85 -0.88 13.17
CA ASP A 86 -5.42 -0.78 12.94
C ASP A 86 -4.88 -1.90 12.06
N ARG A 87 -5.60 -3.03 11.98
CA ARG A 87 -5.20 -4.23 11.22
C ARG A 87 -6.42 -4.90 10.59
N PRO A 88 -6.23 -5.63 9.48
CA PRO A 88 -7.30 -6.45 8.89
C PRO A 88 -7.86 -7.50 9.86
N SER A 89 -7.02 -8.01 10.79
CA SER A 89 -7.41 -8.99 11.81
C SER A 89 -8.53 -8.49 12.72
N ASP A 90 -8.60 -7.19 12.97
CA ASP A 90 -9.54 -6.63 13.95
C ASP A 90 -10.99 -6.79 13.45
N LEU A 91 -11.25 -6.42 12.18
CA LEU A 91 -12.53 -6.68 11.55
C LEU A 91 -12.77 -8.19 11.36
N ILE A 92 -11.77 -8.93 10.86
CA ILE A 92 -11.92 -10.36 10.57
C ILE A 92 -12.24 -11.13 11.86
N SER A 93 -11.57 -10.82 12.97
CA SER A 93 -11.86 -11.45 14.26
C SER A 93 -13.30 -11.24 14.70
N ALA A 94 -13.81 -10.00 14.57
CA ALA A 94 -15.22 -9.71 14.85
C ALA A 94 -16.18 -10.52 13.96
N LEU A 95 -15.86 -10.64 12.64
CA LEU A 95 -16.69 -11.40 11.69
C LEU A 95 -16.67 -12.92 11.94
N LEU A 96 -15.67 -13.43 12.64
CA LEU A 96 -15.53 -14.85 12.96
C LEU A 96 -16.22 -15.25 14.29
N THR A 97 -16.70 -14.30 15.08
CA THR A 97 -17.33 -14.58 16.39
C THR A 97 -18.63 -15.33 16.23
N CYS A 98 -19.53 -14.88 15.35
CA CYS A 98 -20.82 -15.53 15.11
C CYS A 98 -21.33 -15.32 13.68
N LYS A 99 -22.32 -16.14 13.28
CA LYS A 99 -22.96 -16.06 11.95
C LYS A 99 -23.61 -14.72 11.68
N ARG A 100 -24.19 -14.11 12.70
CA ARG A 100 -24.84 -12.79 12.61
C ARG A 100 -23.83 -11.71 12.23
N PHE A 101 -22.71 -11.61 12.95
CA PHE A 101 -21.65 -10.65 12.65
C PHE A 101 -20.99 -10.92 11.30
N HIS A 102 -20.81 -12.18 10.94
CA HIS A 102 -20.34 -12.54 9.60
C HIS A 102 -21.25 -11.99 8.50
N VAL A 103 -22.56 -12.13 8.62
CA VAL A 103 -23.53 -11.64 7.61
C VAL A 103 -23.57 -10.11 7.60
N LEU A 104 -23.69 -9.49 8.78
CA LEU A 104 -23.80 -8.03 8.92
C LEU A 104 -22.52 -7.30 8.51
N GLY A 105 -21.35 -7.86 8.83
CA GLY A 105 -20.06 -7.27 8.47
C GLY A 105 -19.74 -7.31 6.97
N HIS A 106 -20.47 -8.11 6.21
CA HIS A 106 -20.39 -8.11 4.76
C HIS A 106 -21.37 -7.15 4.07
N ARG A 107 -22.16 -6.38 4.83
CA ARG A 107 -23.04 -5.36 4.26
C ARG A 107 -22.24 -4.23 3.59
N PRO A 108 -22.79 -3.62 2.52
CA PRO A 108 -22.10 -2.55 1.78
C PRO A 108 -21.65 -1.38 2.67
N LEU A 109 -22.45 -1.04 3.70
CA LEU A 109 -22.13 0.05 4.62
C LEU A 109 -20.81 -0.20 5.38
N VAL A 110 -20.57 -1.42 5.83
CA VAL A 110 -19.33 -1.79 6.55
C VAL A 110 -18.14 -1.79 5.59
N LEU A 111 -18.28 -2.46 4.44
CA LEU A 111 -17.19 -2.60 3.48
C LEU A 111 -16.81 -1.28 2.79
N SER A 112 -17.80 -0.39 2.57
CA SER A 112 -17.52 0.93 1.97
C SER A 112 -16.72 1.86 2.90
N LYS A 113 -16.81 1.67 4.22
CA LYS A 113 -16.10 2.47 5.22
C LYS A 113 -14.75 1.89 5.66
N ALA A 114 -14.40 0.68 5.21
CA ALA A 114 -13.14 0.04 5.59
C ALA A 114 -11.94 0.94 5.27
N GLY A 115 -11.17 1.29 6.32
CA GLY A 115 -10.00 2.17 6.24
C GLY A 115 -8.77 1.48 5.65
N ALA A 116 -7.72 2.26 5.37
CA ALA A 116 -6.48 1.78 4.75
C ALA A 116 -5.85 0.61 5.53
N SER A 117 -5.78 0.72 6.85
CA SER A 117 -5.21 -0.32 7.72
C SER A 117 -6.07 -1.58 7.73
N CYS A 118 -7.41 -1.43 7.74
CA CYS A 118 -8.36 -2.55 7.72
C CYS A 118 -8.24 -3.40 6.44
N ILE A 119 -7.95 -2.77 5.30
CA ILE A 119 -7.80 -3.47 4.01
C ILE A 119 -6.33 -3.73 3.62
N ALA A 120 -5.39 -3.44 4.50
CA ALA A 120 -3.96 -3.63 4.27
C ALA A 120 -3.63 -5.12 4.08
N VAL A 121 -3.31 -5.52 2.86
CA VAL A 121 -2.87 -6.89 2.54
C VAL A 121 -1.36 -6.89 2.37
N ARG A 122 -0.66 -7.80 3.07
CA ARG A 122 0.78 -8.02 2.89
C ARG A 122 1.03 -8.85 1.63
N ALA A 123 2.11 -8.57 0.91
CA ALA A 123 2.44 -9.28 -0.33
C ALA A 123 2.60 -10.81 -0.14
N LYS A 124 3.14 -11.23 1.01
CA LYS A 124 3.27 -12.65 1.38
C LYS A 124 1.92 -13.35 1.61
N SER A 125 0.89 -12.59 1.95
CA SER A 125 -0.47 -13.09 2.22
C SER A 125 -1.41 -12.90 1.03
N TRP A 126 -0.88 -12.46 -0.12
CA TRP A 126 -1.67 -12.27 -1.33
C TRP A 126 -2.19 -13.60 -1.86
N CYS A 127 -3.50 -13.73 -1.96
CA CYS A 127 -4.20 -14.92 -2.46
C CYS A 127 -5.56 -14.53 -3.04
N ASP A 128 -6.25 -15.49 -3.65
CA ASP A 128 -7.58 -15.27 -4.23
C ASP A 128 -8.61 -14.74 -3.25
N SER A 129 -8.53 -15.15 -1.97
CA SER A 129 -9.42 -14.65 -0.93
C SER A 129 -9.19 -13.18 -0.63
N ALA A 130 -7.93 -12.76 -0.52
CA ALA A 130 -7.56 -11.36 -0.34
C ALA A 130 -7.99 -10.50 -1.55
N HIS A 131 -7.77 -11.00 -2.76
CA HIS A 131 -8.23 -10.34 -3.98
C HIS A 131 -9.75 -10.18 -4.01
N ARG A 132 -10.50 -11.25 -3.68
CA ARG A 132 -11.98 -11.20 -3.62
C ARG A 132 -12.48 -10.25 -2.55
N PHE A 133 -11.84 -10.21 -1.38
CA PHE A 133 -12.20 -9.27 -0.32
C PHE A 133 -12.03 -7.82 -0.78
N LEU A 134 -10.85 -7.45 -1.30
CA LEU A 134 -10.62 -6.10 -1.85
C LEU A 134 -11.61 -5.77 -2.97
N LYS A 135 -11.89 -6.72 -3.86
CA LYS A 135 -12.87 -6.52 -4.93
C LYS A 135 -14.28 -6.25 -4.38
N ARG A 136 -14.72 -6.96 -3.35
CA ARG A 136 -16.00 -6.70 -2.68
C ARG A 136 -16.05 -5.29 -2.07
N CYS A 137 -14.98 -4.85 -1.40
CA CYS A 137 -14.90 -3.48 -0.91
C CYS A 137 -15.00 -2.45 -2.05
N VAL A 138 -14.32 -2.72 -3.18
CA VAL A 138 -14.40 -1.91 -4.40
C VAL A 138 -15.84 -1.86 -4.94
N ASP A 139 -16.53 -3.00 -5.00
CA ASP A 139 -17.89 -3.10 -5.51
C ASP A 139 -18.90 -2.37 -4.59
N CYS A 140 -18.60 -2.28 -3.28
CA CYS A 140 -19.34 -1.47 -2.30
C CYS A 140 -19.01 0.03 -2.34
N GLY A 141 -18.18 0.50 -3.27
CA GLY A 141 -17.86 1.91 -3.44
C GLY A 141 -16.69 2.41 -2.59
N ASN A 142 -15.93 1.54 -1.94
CA ASN A 142 -14.77 1.92 -1.14
C ASN A 142 -13.66 2.49 -2.04
N LEU A 143 -13.32 3.76 -1.85
CA LEU A 143 -12.31 4.48 -2.64
C LEU A 143 -10.89 4.03 -2.28
N GLU A 144 -10.64 3.75 -1.01
CA GLU A 144 -9.37 3.25 -0.51
C GLU A 144 -9.05 1.87 -1.11
N ALA A 145 -10.03 0.94 -1.10
CA ALA A 145 -9.89 -0.35 -1.74
C ALA A 145 -9.69 -0.24 -3.26
N SER A 146 -10.36 0.72 -3.90
CA SER A 146 -10.19 1.03 -5.32
C SER A 146 -8.75 1.48 -5.62
N TYR A 147 -8.17 2.30 -4.76
CA TYR A 147 -6.79 2.73 -4.88
C TYR A 147 -5.80 1.57 -4.64
N VAL A 148 -5.94 0.84 -3.53
CA VAL A 148 -5.03 -0.27 -3.17
C VAL A 148 -5.05 -1.36 -4.24
N LEU A 149 -6.24 -1.84 -4.62
CA LEU A 149 -6.37 -2.86 -5.68
C LEU A 149 -5.90 -2.33 -7.03
N GLY A 150 -6.12 -1.04 -7.31
CA GLY A 150 -5.62 -0.36 -8.50
C GLY A 150 -4.11 -0.40 -8.61
N MET A 151 -3.40 -0.04 -7.53
CA MET A 151 -1.94 -0.11 -7.45
C MET A 151 -1.40 -1.54 -7.61
N ILE A 152 -2.01 -2.51 -6.93
CA ILE A 152 -1.63 -3.93 -7.03
C ILE A 152 -1.81 -4.43 -8.46
N ARG A 153 -2.96 -4.16 -9.09
CA ARG A 153 -3.23 -4.60 -10.47
C ARG A 153 -2.28 -3.94 -11.46
N PHE A 154 -2.03 -2.64 -11.30
CA PHE A 154 -1.20 -1.89 -12.25
C PHE A 154 0.27 -2.33 -12.21
N TYR A 155 0.86 -2.45 -11.03
CA TYR A 155 2.29 -2.70 -10.88
C TYR A 155 2.64 -4.17 -10.64
N ALA A 156 1.92 -4.86 -9.74
CA ALA A 156 2.28 -6.21 -9.31
C ALA A 156 1.68 -7.32 -10.19
N LEU A 157 0.45 -7.11 -10.69
CA LEU A 157 -0.24 -8.09 -11.54
C LEU A 157 -0.19 -7.70 -13.02
N GLU A 158 0.46 -6.60 -13.37
CA GLU A 158 0.64 -6.09 -14.74
C GLU A 158 -0.65 -5.88 -15.55
N ASN A 159 -1.81 -5.92 -14.88
CA ASN A 159 -3.10 -5.59 -15.47
C ASN A 159 -3.32 -4.07 -15.44
N ARG A 160 -2.55 -3.36 -16.28
CA ARG A 160 -2.39 -1.91 -16.25
C ARG A 160 -3.69 -1.17 -16.54
N GLY A 161 -4.46 -1.61 -17.52
CA GLY A 161 -5.74 -0.99 -17.88
C GLY A 161 -6.75 -1.03 -16.72
N SER A 162 -6.96 -2.21 -16.13
CA SER A 162 -7.85 -2.37 -14.98
C SER A 162 -7.33 -1.64 -13.75
N GLY A 163 -6.01 -1.67 -13.51
CA GLY A 163 -5.39 -0.94 -12.39
C GLY A 163 -5.57 0.56 -12.51
N ALA A 164 -5.29 1.14 -13.70
CA ALA A 164 -5.49 2.56 -13.98
C ALA A 164 -6.97 2.98 -13.84
N ALA A 165 -7.91 2.17 -14.33
CA ALA A 165 -9.34 2.43 -14.19
C ALA A 165 -9.80 2.48 -12.72
N LEU A 166 -9.30 1.58 -11.87
CA LEU A 166 -9.61 1.59 -10.44
C LEU A 166 -9.02 2.82 -9.73
N MET A 167 -7.77 3.18 -10.05
CA MET A 167 -7.17 4.41 -9.52
C MET A 167 -7.90 5.66 -10.01
N ALA A 168 -8.35 5.69 -11.27
CA ALA A 168 -9.14 6.79 -11.81
C ALA A 168 -10.49 6.93 -11.09
N ARG A 169 -11.17 5.81 -10.77
CA ARG A 169 -12.40 5.82 -9.97
C ARG A 169 -12.16 6.41 -8.58
N ALA A 170 -11.09 6.01 -7.90
CA ALA A 170 -10.72 6.58 -6.62
C ALA A 170 -10.40 8.09 -6.74
N ALA A 171 -9.68 8.50 -7.78
CA ALA A 171 -9.32 9.89 -8.04
C ALA A 171 -10.55 10.79 -8.32
N ILE A 172 -11.57 10.29 -9.04
CA ILE A 172 -12.85 10.97 -9.25
C ILE A 172 -13.54 11.21 -7.89
N GLY A 173 -13.49 10.23 -6.99
CA GLY A 173 -13.96 10.36 -5.60
C GLY A 173 -13.05 11.22 -4.71
N SER A 174 -12.10 11.96 -5.27
CA SER A 174 -11.17 12.84 -4.54
C SER A 174 -10.21 12.12 -3.59
N HIS A 175 -9.84 10.87 -3.90
CA HIS A 175 -8.83 10.15 -3.15
C HIS A 175 -7.42 10.68 -3.48
N ALA A 176 -6.79 11.35 -2.52
CA ALA A 176 -5.56 12.12 -2.74
C ALA A 176 -4.37 11.26 -3.22
N ALA A 177 -4.17 10.07 -2.62
CA ALA A 177 -3.09 9.17 -3.01
C ALA A 177 -3.30 8.58 -4.42
N ALA A 178 -4.56 8.37 -4.84
CA ALA A 178 -4.87 7.93 -6.21
C ALA A 178 -4.57 9.02 -7.24
N LEU A 179 -4.94 10.27 -6.96
CA LEU A 179 -4.61 11.43 -7.79
C LEU A 179 -3.09 11.57 -7.95
N TYR A 180 -2.34 11.47 -6.85
CA TYR A 180 -0.88 11.54 -6.89
C TYR A 180 -0.27 10.38 -7.67
N SER A 181 -0.77 9.15 -7.49
CA SER A 181 -0.25 7.99 -8.23
C SER A 181 -0.51 8.08 -9.73
N LEU A 182 -1.69 8.56 -10.13
CA LEU A 182 -1.98 8.86 -11.54
C LEU A 182 -1.10 9.99 -12.09
N ALA A 183 -0.81 11.02 -11.28
CA ALA A 183 0.13 12.07 -11.67
C ALA A 183 1.52 11.48 -12.00
N ILE A 184 2.03 10.58 -11.17
CA ILE A 184 3.32 9.91 -11.41
C ILE A 184 3.27 9.06 -12.67
N ILE A 185 2.17 8.35 -12.93
CA ILE A 185 1.96 7.58 -14.16
C ILE A 185 2.03 8.52 -15.38
N GLN A 186 1.35 9.67 -15.35
CA GLN A 186 1.38 10.66 -16.45
C GLN A 186 2.77 11.28 -16.63
N PHE A 187 3.45 11.67 -15.57
CA PHE A 187 4.81 12.22 -15.66
C PHE A 187 5.81 11.26 -16.29
N ASN A 188 5.68 9.97 -16.03
CA ASN A 188 6.58 8.95 -16.51
C ASN A 188 6.10 8.29 -17.82
N GLY A 189 4.81 8.41 -18.17
CA GLY A 189 4.17 7.61 -19.22
C GLY A 189 4.21 6.12 -18.85
N SER A 190 3.97 5.80 -17.55
CA SER A 190 4.03 4.42 -17.05
C SER A 190 2.96 3.56 -17.68
N GLY A 191 3.32 2.33 -18.03
CA GLY A 191 2.39 1.40 -18.68
C GLY A 191 2.27 1.55 -20.19
N GLY A 192 2.89 2.58 -20.75
CA GLY A 192 2.93 2.89 -22.18
C GLY A 192 4.35 3.12 -22.70
N SER A 193 4.46 3.86 -23.79
CA SER A 193 5.71 4.27 -24.42
C SER A 193 6.29 5.54 -23.77
N LYS A 194 7.48 5.93 -24.17
CA LYS A 194 8.10 7.21 -23.73
C LYS A 194 7.31 8.42 -24.21
N THR A 195 6.59 8.32 -25.30
CA THR A 195 5.79 9.38 -25.90
C THR A 195 4.46 9.61 -25.18
N ASP A 196 4.03 8.65 -24.32
CA ASP A 196 2.77 8.74 -23.59
C ASP A 196 2.89 9.58 -22.30
N LYS A 197 3.98 10.32 -22.14
CA LYS A 197 4.12 11.29 -21.05
C LYS A 197 3.24 12.50 -21.28
N ASP A 198 2.37 12.77 -20.33
CA ASP A 198 1.61 14.02 -20.28
C ASP A 198 1.96 14.81 -19.02
N LEU A 199 2.91 15.72 -19.19
CA LEU A 199 3.41 16.54 -18.08
C LEU A 199 2.35 17.50 -17.54
N ARG A 200 1.44 18.00 -18.42
CA ARG A 200 0.38 18.92 -18.00
C ARG A 200 -0.70 18.19 -17.21
N ALA A 201 -1.15 17.03 -17.70
CA ALA A 201 -2.09 16.19 -16.96
C ALA A 201 -1.48 15.74 -15.63
N GLY A 202 -0.21 15.32 -15.62
CA GLY A 202 0.50 14.98 -14.40
C GLY A 202 0.53 16.10 -13.38
N ALA A 203 0.87 17.32 -13.82
CA ALA A 203 0.89 18.48 -12.94
C ALA A 203 -0.50 18.87 -12.42
N ALA A 204 -1.54 18.79 -13.25
CA ALA A 204 -2.92 19.08 -12.84
C ALA A 204 -3.43 18.08 -11.78
N LEU A 205 -3.19 16.78 -11.98
CA LEU A 205 -3.52 15.74 -11.00
C LEU A 205 -2.74 15.92 -9.70
N CYS A 206 -1.44 16.23 -9.81
CA CYS A 206 -0.58 16.49 -8.66
C CYS A 206 -1.05 17.71 -7.86
N ALA A 207 -1.40 18.80 -8.52
CA ALA A 207 -1.94 20.02 -7.89
C ALA A 207 -3.26 19.72 -7.15
N ARG A 208 -4.15 18.91 -7.73
CA ARG A 208 -5.38 18.50 -7.08
C ARG A 208 -5.11 17.62 -5.85
N ALA A 209 -4.17 16.68 -5.92
CA ALA A 209 -3.74 15.88 -4.77
C ALA A 209 -3.13 16.77 -3.66
N ALA A 210 -2.32 17.75 -4.04
CA ALA A 210 -1.73 18.72 -3.12
C ALA A 210 -2.79 19.58 -2.42
N PHE A 211 -3.81 20.02 -3.13
CA PHE A 211 -4.96 20.74 -2.56
C PHE A 211 -5.69 19.88 -1.49
N LEU A 212 -5.82 18.59 -1.72
CA LEU A 212 -6.37 17.64 -0.75
C LEU A 212 -5.38 17.31 0.40
N GLY A 213 -4.21 17.90 0.39
CA GLY A 213 -3.25 17.81 1.48
C GLY A 213 -2.25 16.66 1.39
N HIS A 214 -2.15 15.96 0.26
CA HIS A 214 -1.17 14.90 0.06
C HIS A 214 0.26 15.46 0.10
N VAL A 215 1.07 15.05 1.07
CA VAL A 215 2.39 15.64 1.34
C VAL A 215 3.36 15.47 0.17
N ASP A 216 3.44 14.26 -0.41
CA ASP A 216 4.32 14.04 -1.55
C ASP A 216 3.87 14.81 -2.80
N ALA A 217 2.56 15.03 -2.97
CA ALA A 217 2.05 15.86 -4.06
C ALA A 217 2.39 17.34 -3.85
N LEU A 218 2.31 17.85 -2.61
CA LEU A 218 2.79 19.20 -2.28
C LEU A 218 4.28 19.37 -2.63
N ARG A 219 5.09 18.37 -2.31
CA ARG A 219 6.52 18.36 -2.62
C ARG A 219 6.78 18.28 -4.12
N GLU A 220 6.09 17.38 -4.82
CA GLU A 220 6.24 17.20 -6.27
C GLU A 220 5.83 18.46 -7.05
N ILE A 221 4.64 19.02 -6.75
CA ILE A 221 4.19 20.24 -7.45
C ILE A 221 5.07 21.45 -7.12
N GLY A 222 5.59 21.51 -5.89
CA GLY A 222 6.57 22.52 -5.49
C GLY A 222 7.81 22.50 -6.38
N HIS A 223 8.38 21.34 -6.63
CA HIS A 223 9.51 21.16 -7.54
C HIS A 223 9.12 21.39 -9.00
N CYS A 224 7.93 20.94 -9.43
CA CYS A 224 7.44 21.21 -10.79
C CYS A 224 7.34 22.71 -11.07
N LEU A 225 6.85 23.51 -10.13
CA LEU A 225 6.77 24.96 -10.25
C LEU A 225 8.15 25.63 -10.27
N GLN A 226 9.11 25.14 -9.48
CA GLN A 226 10.46 25.70 -9.50
C GLN A 226 11.17 25.44 -10.83
N ASP A 227 10.97 24.25 -11.41
CA ASP A 227 11.63 23.83 -12.65
C ASP A 227 10.86 24.24 -13.93
N GLY A 228 9.59 24.59 -13.84
CA GLY A 228 8.70 24.76 -14.98
C GLY A 228 8.32 23.43 -15.65
N TYR A 229 8.18 22.34 -14.88
CA TYR A 229 7.91 21.01 -15.39
C TYR A 229 6.42 20.70 -15.45
N GLY A 230 5.84 20.70 -16.63
CA GLY A 230 4.40 20.53 -16.86
C GLY A 230 3.54 21.74 -16.47
N VAL A 231 4.13 22.75 -15.87
CA VAL A 231 3.51 24.01 -15.45
C VAL A 231 4.43 25.19 -15.76
N ARG A 232 3.86 26.39 -15.83
CA ARG A 232 4.68 27.61 -15.95
C ARG A 232 5.55 27.75 -14.70
N ARG A 233 6.83 28.07 -14.92
CA ARG A 233 7.78 28.28 -13.82
C ARG A 233 7.33 29.41 -12.89
N ASN A 234 7.27 29.10 -11.60
CA ASN A 234 6.98 30.05 -10.53
C ASN A 234 7.71 29.62 -9.26
N VAL A 235 8.92 30.15 -9.05
CA VAL A 235 9.79 29.77 -7.95
C VAL A 235 9.19 30.12 -6.59
N THR A 236 8.54 31.29 -6.49
CA THR A 236 7.93 31.76 -5.24
C THR A 236 6.82 30.82 -4.80
N GLU A 237 5.91 30.48 -5.68
CA GLU A 237 4.81 29.57 -5.39
C GLU A 237 5.34 28.14 -5.13
N GLY A 238 6.33 27.70 -5.90
CA GLY A 238 7.00 26.42 -5.66
C GLY A 238 7.58 26.31 -4.24
N ARG A 239 8.23 27.35 -3.75
CA ARG A 239 8.73 27.42 -2.36
C ARG A 239 7.60 27.34 -1.32
N ARG A 240 6.46 28.00 -1.56
CA ARG A 240 5.30 27.94 -0.67
C ARG A 240 4.78 26.50 -0.53
N PHE A 241 4.66 25.76 -1.62
CA PHE A 241 4.25 24.35 -1.60
C PHE A 241 5.25 23.47 -0.85
N LEU A 242 6.55 23.69 -1.01
CA LEU A 242 7.59 22.96 -0.25
C LEU A 242 7.53 23.25 1.26
N ILE A 243 7.30 24.50 1.65
CA ILE A 243 7.10 24.87 3.06
C ILE A 243 5.86 24.19 3.63
N GLN A 244 4.75 24.16 2.87
CA GLN A 244 3.53 23.46 3.30
C GLN A 244 3.75 21.96 3.46
N ALA A 245 4.49 21.32 2.55
CA ALA A 245 4.85 19.91 2.66
C ALA A 245 5.64 19.64 3.94
N ASN A 246 6.65 20.46 4.21
CA ASN A 246 7.48 20.36 5.42
C ASN A 246 6.66 20.59 6.69
N ALA A 247 5.77 21.57 6.70
CA ALA A 247 4.91 21.86 7.86
C ALA A 247 3.96 20.70 8.18
N ARG A 248 3.37 20.05 7.16
CA ARG A 248 2.51 18.88 7.34
C ARG A 248 3.28 17.66 7.81
N GLU A 249 4.48 17.45 7.28
CA GLU A 249 5.37 16.37 7.72
C GLU A 249 5.77 16.55 9.20
N LEU A 250 6.11 17.78 9.60
CA LEU A 250 6.40 18.11 10.99
C LEU A 250 5.17 17.87 11.88
N ALA A 251 3.99 18.33 11.48
CA ALA A 251 2.76 18.13 12.24
C ALA A 251 2.47 16.65 12.46
N ALA A 252 2.60 15.81 11.42
CA ALA A 252 2.44 14.36 11.53
C ALA A 252 3.46 13.72 12.47
N ALA A 253 4.73 14.15 12.42
CA ALA A 253 5.78 13.68 13.32
C ALA A 253 5.49 14.06 14.78
N VAL A 254 5.05 15.29 15.03
CA VAL A 254 4.67 15.74 16.38
C VAL A 254 3.46 14.99 16.92
N SER A 255 2.45 14.74 16.09
CA SER A 255 1.26 13.99 16.48
C SER A 255 1.56 12.53 16.83
N SER A 256 2.56 11.93 16.20
CA SER A 256 3.02 10.56 16.51
C SER A 256 4.02 10.49 17.68
N TRP A 257 4.43 11.61 18.24
CA TRP A 257 5.45 11.70 19.28
C TRP A 257 5.20 10.84 20.53
N PRO A 258 3.99 10.77 21.11
CA PRO A 258 3.71 9.93 22.28
C PRO A 258 3.93 8.44 21.99
N ALA A 259 3.42 7.95 20.85
CA ALA A 259 3.59 6.57 20.42
C ALA A 259 5.07 6.24 20.16
N TRP A 260 5.82 7.18 19.58
CA TRP A 260 7.24 7.03 19.32
C TRP A 260 8.07 6.99 20.62
N GLN A 261 7.73 7.80 21.64
CA GLN A 261 8.41 7.74 22.94
C GLN A 261 8.23 6.38 23.61
N GLU A 262 7.02 5.82 23.54
CA GLU A 262 6.74 4.50 24.09
C GLU A 262 7.49 3.40 23.34
N GLN A 263 7.48 3.44 22.02
CA GLN A 263 8.23 2.50 21.17
C GLN A 263 9.74 2.61 21.41
N ARG A 264 10.27 3.81 21.68
CA ARG A 264 11.69 4.01 22.01
C ARG A 264 12.04 3.42 23.38
N ARG A 265 11.17 3.56 24.39
CA ARG A 265 11.38 2.91 25.72
C ARG A 265 11.46 1.39 25.58
N GLN A 266 10.57 0.82 24.78
CA GLN A 266 10.56 -0.64 24.51
C GLN A 266 11.79 -1.10 23.70
N ALA A 267 12.24 -0.30 22.74
CA ALA A 267 13.41 -0.60 21.90
C ALA A 267 14.75 -0.46 22.65
N THR A 268 14.89 0.51 23.56
CA THR A 268 16.10 0.67 24.40
C THR A 268 16.22 -0.44 25.42
N ALA A 269 15.10 -1.07 25.80
CA ALA A 269 15.11 -2.27 26.64
C ALA A 269 15.57 -3.55 25.89
N ALA A 270 15.55 -3.55 24.56
CA ALA A 270 15.78 -4.73 23.70
C ALA A 270 17.11 -4.73 22.92
N ALA A 271 18.07 -3.85 23.22
CA ALA A 271 19.45 -3.82 22.67
C ALA A 271 19.64 -3.35 21.20
N GLY A 272 20.47 -2.31 21.02
CA GLY A 272 21.49 -2.25 19.94
C GLY A 272 21.02 -2.14 18.49
N ILE A 273 19.86 -1.60 18.16
CA ILE A 273 19.36 -1.58 16.79
C ILE A 273 19.49 -0.19 16.18
N THR A 274 20.09 -0.16 14.99
CA THR A 274 20.17 0.98 14.07
C THR A 274 18.82 1.70 13.95
N SER A 275 18.82 2.99 14.21
CA SER A 275 17.65 3.87 14.18
C SER A 275 16.79 3.65 12.93
N PRO A 276 15.47 3.41 13.06
CA PRO A 276 14.56 3.50 11.94
C PRO A 276 14.65 4.89 11.31
N GLY A 277 14.47 4.98 9.98
CA GLY A 277 14.71 6.20 9.20
C GLY A 277 14.15 7.47 9.84
N CYS A 278 14.94 8.54 9.82
CA CYS A 278 14.58 9.82 10.39
C CYS A 278 13.52 10.55 9.56
N CYS A 279 12.67 11.37 10.18
CA CYS A 279 11.85 12.34 9.47
C CYS A 279 12.75 13.31 8.69
N PRO A 280 12.59 13.44 7.35
CA PRO A 280 13.49 14.22 6.51
C PRO A 280 13.62 15.70 6.94
N LEU A 281 12.54 16.29 7.42
CA LEU A 281 12.55 17.68 7.89
C LEU A 281 13.39 17.83 9.17
N LEU A 282 13.19 16.93 10.13
CA LEU A 282 13.82 17.07 11.44
C LEU A 282 15.25 16.54 11.46
N SER A 283 15.63 15.68 10.50
CA SER A 283 17.03 15.24 10.39
C SER A 283 18.00 16.36 10.10
N ASP A 284 17.56 17.42 9.41
CA ASP A 284 18.39 18.61 9.17
C ASP A 284 18.71 19.38 10.46
N TYR A 285 17.94 19.17 11.54
CA TYR A 285 18.11 19.77 12.86
C TYR A 285 18.66 18.79 13.92
N GLY A 286 19.15 17.64 13.49
CA GLY A 286 19.73 16.64 14.40
C GLY A 286 18.72 15.82 15.21
N TRP A 287 17.43 15.86 14.85
CA TRP A 287 16.39 15.08 15.51
C TRP A 287 16.11 13.79 14.75
N SER A 288 16.19 12.66 15.44
CA SER A 288 15.83 11.35 14.90
C SER A 288 14.36 11.03 15.20
N LEU A 289 13.49 11.32 14.25
CA LEU A 289 12.09 10.87 14.29
C LEU A 289 11.87 9.79 13.26
N PRO A 290 11.04 8.76 13.55
CA PRO A 290 10.72 7.76 12.57
C PRO A 290 10.00 8.40 11.37
N ALA A 291 10.35 7.96 10.17
CA ALA A 291 9.59 8.33 8.99
C ALA A 291 8.16 7.77 9.13
N PRO A 292 7.13 8.49 8.64
CA PRO A 292 5.77 7.99 8.65
C PRO A 292 5.70 6.66 7.90
N GLU A 293 4.84 5.76 8.37
CA GLU A 293 4.65 4.48 7.69
C GLU A 293 4.17 4.69 6.25
N PRO A 294 4.74 3.94 5.29
CA PRO A 294 4.29 4.01 3.92
C PRO A 294 2.82 3.55 3.82
N HIS A 295 2.08 4.17 2.90
CA HIS A 295 0.73 3.73 2.59
C HIS A 295 0.68 2.22 2.28
N PRO A 296 -0.34 1.45 2.73
CA PRO A 296 -0.43 -0.01 2.52
C PRO A 296 -0.21 -0.46 1.06
N ALA A 297 -0.68 0.30 0.07
CA ALA A 297 -0.42 0.01 -1.33
C ALA A 297 1.07 0.05 -1.68
N ASN A 298 1.82 1.04 -1.18
CA ASN A 298 3.25 1.17 -1.41
C ASN A 298 4.03 0.09 -0.63
N GLN A 299 3.60 -0.21 0.59
CA GLN A 299 4.18 -1.29 1.40
C GLN A 299 4.01 -2.64 0.70
N PHE A 300 2.82 -2.92 0.15
CA PHE A 300 2.59 -4.11 -0.66
C PHE A 300 3.57 -4.22 -1.83
N LEU A 301 3.75 -3.14 -2.59
CA LEU A 301 4.67 -3.14 -3.74
C LEU A 301 6.13 -3.34 -3.30
N ALA A 302 6.56 -2.67 -2.24
CA ALA A 302 7.90 -2.82 -1.70
C ALA A 302 8.19 -4.27 -1.27
N GLU A 303 7.22 -4.93 -0.61
CA GLU A 303 7.32 -6.34 -0.23
C GLU A 303 7.25 -7.29 -1.45
N TRP A 304 6.35 -7.00 -2.39
CA TRP A 304 6.15 -7.84 -3.59
C TRP A 304 7.43 -7.94 -4.43
N PHE A 305 8.04 -6.80 -4.71
CA PHE A 305 9.24 -6.73 -5.51
C PHE A 305 10.53 -6.99 -4.70
N GLY A 306 10.54 -6.66 -3.40
CA GLY A 306 11.68 -6.92 -2.52
C GLY A 306 11.89 -8.42 -2.23
N ALA A 307 10.81 -9.18 -2.09
CA ALA A 307 10.89 -10.63 -1.84
C ALA A 307 11.20 -11.45 -3.11
N ARG A 308 11.05 -10.87 -4.29
CA ARG A 308 11.22 -11.53 -5.59
C ARG A 308 12.29 -10.80 -6.38
N ALA A 309 13.54 -11.11 -6.11
CA ALA A 309 14.64 -10.58 -6.90
C ALA A 309 14.39 -10.83 -8.39
N GLY A 310 14.29 -9.77 -9.21
CA GLY A 310 13.94 -9.85 -10.62
C GLY A 310 12.44 -9.81 -10.97
N ALA A 311 11.55 -9.76 -10.01
CA ALA A 311 10.09 -9.73 -10.27
C ALA A 311 9.61 -8.48 -11.04
N ALA A 312 10.39 -7.43 -11.08
CA ALA A 312 10.10 -6.24 -11.88
C ALA A 312 10.30 -6.44 -13.40
N GLY A 313 10.81 -7.61 -13.80
CA GLY A 313 11.21 -7.88 -15.18
C GLY A 313 12.69 -7.61 -15.42
N GLU A 314 13.25 -8.23 -16.48
CA GLU A 314 14.67 -8.12 -16.79
C GLU A 314 15.07 -6.68 -17.14
N GLY A 315 15.98 -6.10 -16.34
CA GLY A 315 16.51 -4.75 -16.53
C GLY A 315 15.57 -3.61 -16.08
N LEU A 316 14.43 -3.90 -15.43
CA LEU A 316 13.58 -2.91 -14.78
C LEU A 316 14.07 -2.63 -13.35
N ARG A 317 13.94 -1.40 -12.91
CA ARG A 317 14.46 -0.93 -11.62
C ARG A 317 13.32 -0.50 -10.70
N LEU A 318 13.54 -0.65 -9.40
CA LEU A 318 12.65 -0.10 -8.40
C LEU A 318 13.01 1.35 -8.10
N CYS A 319 12.03 2.12 -7.66
CA CYS A 319 12.29 3.42 -7.06
C CYS A 319 13.18 3.24 -5.82
N SER A 320 14.29 3.98 -5.74
CA SER A 320 15.27 3.85 -4.66
C SER A 320 14.76 4.37 -3.32
N HIS A 321 13.69 5.18 -3.31
CA HIS A 321 13.05 5.59 -2.05
C HIS A 321 12.33 4.41 -1.41
N ARG A 322 12.77 4.01 -0.21
CA ARG A 322 12.33 2.80 0.50
C ARG A 322 10.83 2.72 0.74
N GLY A 323 10.17 3.85 0.98
CA GLY A 323 8.72 3.91 1.21
C GLY A 323 7.86 3.85 -0.05
N CYS A 324 8.47 3.78 -1.25
CA CYS A 324 7.73 3.89 -2.51
C CYS A 324 7.29 2.55 -3.11
N GLY A 325 8.21 1.62 -3.29
CA GLY A 325 7.96 0.28 -3.85
C GLY A 325 7.59 0.22 -5.34
N ARG A 326 7.43 1.35 -6.05
CA ARG A 326 7.06 1.35 -7.47
C ARG A 326 8.20 0.83 -8.34
N PRO A 327 7.95 -0.13 -9.26
CA PRO A 327 8.90 -0.52 -10.29
C PRO A 327 8.78 0.39 -11.51
N GLU A 328 9.83 0.43 -12.33
CA GLU A 328 9.72 0.87 -13.73
C GLU A 328 8.77 -0.06 -14.49
N THR A 329 8.02 0.48 -15.45
CA THR A 329 7.17 -0.32 -16.36
C THR A 329 7.84 -0.52 -17.72
N ARG A 330 8.93 0.19 -17.99
CA ARG A 330 9.87 0.04 -19.11
C ARG A 330 11.26 0.50 -18.70
N ARG A 331 12.28 0.07 -19.41
CA ARG A 331 13.69 0.45 -19.14
C ARG A 331 13.88 1.96 -19.22
N HIS A 332 14.61 2.51 -18.26
CA HIS A 332 14.96 3.93 -18.18
C HIS A 332 13.73 4.88 -18.06
N GLU A 333 12.68 4.41 -17.42
CA GLU A 333 11.48 5.20 -17.17
C GLU A 333 11.73 6.26 -16.12
N PHE A 334 12.39 5.87 -15.03
CA PHE A 334 12.61 6.72 -13.89
C PHE A 334 13.80 7.66 -14.07
N ARG A 335 13.75 8.78 -13.37
CA ARG A 335 14.86 9.73 -13.33
C ARG A 335 16.02 9.17 -12.51
N ARG A 336 17.25 9.42 -12.94
CA ARG A 336 18.45 9.03 -12.22
C ARG A 336 18.99 10.19 -11.40
N CYS A 337 19.76 9.88 -10.33
CA CYS A 337 20.59 10.87 -9.70
C CYS A 337 21.63 11.39 -10.72
N SER A 338 21.69 12.71 -10.89
CA SER A 338 22.60 13.33 -11.84
C SER A 338 24.07 13.26 -11.40
N VAL A 339 24.32 12.99 -10.13
CA VAL A 339 25.69 12.95 -9.56
C VAL A 339 26.28 11.53 -9.71
N CYS A 340 25.61 10.50 -9.16
CA CYS A 340 26.17 9.15 -9.14
C CYS A 340 25.60 8.24 -10.24
N GLY A 341 24.47 8.58 -10.87
CA GLY A 341 23.83 7.73 -11.87
C GLY A 341 23.30 6.37 -11.38
N LEU A 342 23.49 6.01 -10.10
CA LEU A 342 23.22 4.65 -9.57
C LEU A 342 21.79 4.46 -9.11
N VAL A 343 21.18 5.50 -8.52
CA VAL A 343 19.82 5.44 -7.94
C VAL A 343 18.80 6.03 -8.88
N ASN A 344 17.57 5.50 -8.82
CA ASN A 344 16.46 5.88 -9.69
C ASN A 344 15.23 6.25 -8.87
N TYR A 345 14.48 7.23 -9.35
CA TYR A 345 13.32 7.75 -8.64
C TYR A 345 12.14 7.91 -9.58
N CYS A 346 10.97 7.42 -9.16
CA CYS A 346 9.73 7.60 -9.92
C CYS A 346 9.25 9.06 -9.92
N SER A 347 9.69 9.88 -8.97
CA SER A 347 9.26 11.27 -8.80
C SER A 347 10.36 12.13 -8.17
N ARG A 348 10.20 13.46 -8.25
CA ARG A 348 11.06 14.43 -7.54
C ARG A 348 10.87 14.34 -6.03
N ALA A 349 9.63 14.09 -5.58
CA ALA A 349 9.34 13.89 -4.18
C ALA A 349 10.12 12.70 -3.61
N CYS A 350 10.13 11.54 -4.30
CA CYS A 350 10.92 10.39 -3.89
C CYS A 350 12.43 10.69 -3.88
N GLN A 351 12.93 11.45 -4.85
CA GLN A 351 14.34 11.86 -4.89
C GLN A 351 14.69 12.77 -3.72
N ALA A 352 13.85 13.78 -3.42
CA ALA A 352 14.09 14.72 -2.33
C ALA A 352 14.06 14.03 -0.95
N LEU A 353 13.12 13.09 -0.76
CA LEU A 353 13.03 12.32 0.48
C LEU A 353 14.23 11.38 0.67
N ASP A 354 14.58 10.60 -0.35
CA ASP A 354 15.71 9.68 -0.24
C ASP A 354 17.05 10.41 -0.11
N TRP A 355 17.18 11.56 -0.76
CA TRP A 355 18.36 12.41 -0.61
C TRP A 355 18.63 12.76 0.87
N LYS A 356 17.60 13.19 1.58
CA LYS A 356 17.71 13.53 3.00
C LYS A 356 17.93 12.31 3.88
N LEU A 357 17.20 11.21 3.61
CA LEU A 357 17.18 10.04 4.47
C LEU A 357 18.44 9.16 4.35
N SER A 358 18.96 8.96 3.14
CA SER A 358 20.03 7.97 2.95
C SER A 358 21.02 8.30 1.85
N HIS A 359 20.56 8.84 0.71
CA HIS A 359 21.40 8.91 -0.48
C HIS A 359 22.49 9.98 -0.38
N LYS A 360 22.22 11.12 0.27
CA LYS A 360 23.20 12.21 0.44
C LYS A 360 24.56 11.72 1.00
N ALA A 361 24.53 10.85 1.99
CA ALA A 361 25.74 10.31 2.63
C ALA A 361 26.46 9.25 1.79
N LYS A 362 25.81 8.69 0.77
CA LYS A 362 26.32 7.60 -0.07
C LYS A 362 26.55 8.01 -1.52
N CYS A 363 26.21 9.26 -1.87
CA CYS A 363 26.28 9.74 -3.24
C CYS A 363 27.73 10.17 -3.56
N ASN A 364 28.42 9.35 -4.33
CA ASN A 364 29.73 9.69 -4.86
C ASN A 364 29.63 9.95 -6.36
N PRO A 365 30.28 10.99 -6.91
CA PRO A 365 30.39 11.20 -8.34
C PRO A 365 31.00 9.94 -9.00
N THR A 366 30.45 9.51 -10.13
CA THR A 366 31.09 8.49 -10.94
C THR A 366 32.23 9.12 -11.73
N ASP A 367 33.37 8.44 -11.81
CA ASP A 367 34.61 8.92 -12.47
C ASP A 367 34.44 9.39 -13.92
N GLY A 368 33.29 9.09 -14.54
CA GLY A 368 32.96 9.57 -15.88
C GLY A 368 32.76 11.08 -16.04
N TRP A 369 32.61 11.84 -14.96
CA TRP A 369 32.51 13.31 -14.98
C TRP A 369 33.85 14.02 -14.84
N ALA A 370 34.87 13.36 -14.29
CA ALA A 370 36.22 13.90 -14.15
C ALA A 370 36.96 14.04 -15.49
N ALA A 371 36.50 13.35 -16.53
CA ALA A 371 37.16 13.32 -17.85
C ALA A 371 36.75 14.49 -18.77
N VAL A 372 35.78 15.33 -18.42
CA VAL A 372 35.32 16.41 -19.33
C VAL A 372 35.93 17.78 -19.01
N GLU A 373 36.53 17.96 -17.82
CA GLU A 373 37.15 19.25 -17.44
C GLU A 373 38.66 19.36 -17.83
N GLY A 374 39.24 18.30 -18.39
CA GLY A 374 40.67 18.26 -18.74
C GLY A 374 41.01 18.58 -20.22
N GLY A 375 40.05 19.00 -21.05
CA GLY A 375 40.23 19.11 -22.49
C GLY A 375 39.92 20.47 -23.10
N ALA A 376 40.38 21.57 -22.49
CA ALA A 376 40.34 22.86 -23.20
C ALA A 376 41.38 23.83 -22.66
N ALA A 377 42.64 23.60 -22.99
CA ALA A 377 43.63 24.68 -23.07
C ALA A 377 44.87 24.19 -23.83
N THR A 378 44.83 24.23 -25.15
CA THR A 378 46.03 24.53 -26.03
C THR A 378 45.52 24.74 -27.45
N HIS A 379 45.66 25.92 -27.88
CA HIS A 379 45.78 26.64 -29.14
C HIS A 379 44.69 27.63 -29.44
#